data_156db055fd725a235966aa9c2eab41af
#
_entry.id   156db055fd725a235966aa9c2eab41af
#
_cell.length_a   1.000
_cell.length_b   1.000
_cell.length_c   1.000
_cell.angle_alpha   90.00
_cell.angle_beta   90.00
_cell.angle_gamma   90.00
#
_symmetry.space_group_name_H-M   'P 1'
#
loop_
_entity.id
_entity.type
_entity.pdbx_description
1 polymer ?
#
loop_
_entity_poly.entity_id
_entity_poly.type
_entity_poly.pdbx_seq_one_letter_code
_entity_poly.pdbx_strand_id
1 'polypeptide(L)'
;MKNDIMSKLYNFFLLLMLFTLPVTEGLKQISLILFVLVGICICVKEKKKFKFDVINISLFIFVLATFISCLVNGVSPSRVLDPLRCMLFFFVARSVSVEKINFKFLFFALFAGFIVAFVPACIKKFTSSDSTALLELKSIGHVNHSTIFMLLVFCVALISVSELKKIYEKYLGITIALICVFGIMVAGSRATMYLLPVAVFSILLYQFFYKQANLKTSFVLIILFSVISISYTYISANITQDGRIYSQLTKGITGSETRYPIFASAFYTWLEHPFFGIGSGEFKTIDITKYFPGNVEVNVSHAHNTFLTFLTEKGIIALLAYLVFQLSLFIKFIKNFRQNSIVFLALLMLVFQNVISLVNTTFHHENALLILLFWALALGVIDEKNSIFKN
;
A
#
# COMPACT_ATOMS: atom_id res chain seq x y z
N MET A 1 -21.20 2.56 -29.90
CA MET A 1 -19.87 3.11 -30.26
C MET A 1 -19.31 4.14 -29.27
N LYS A 2 -20.01 5.26 -28.92
CA LYS A 2 -19.45 6.27 -27.97
C LYS A 2 -19.14 5.75 -26.57
N ASN A 3 -19.86 4.74 -26.05
CA ASN A 3 -19.59 4.15 -24.73
C ASN A 3 -18.32 3.30 -24.68
N ASP A 4 -17.95 2.74 -25.82
CA ASP A 4 -16.75 1.90 -25.97
C ASP A 4 -15.46 2.72 -25.86
N ILE A 5 -15.40 3.91 -26.45
CA ILE A 5 -14.22 4.80 -26.43
C ILE A 5 -13.91 5.26 -25.00
N MET A 6 -14.90 5.73 -24.25
CA MET A 6 -14.70 6.20 -22.88
C MET A 6 -14.23 5.07 -21.96
N SER A 7 -14.77 3.88 -22.11
CA SER A 7 -14.34 2.70 -21.36
C SER A 7 -12.90 2.28 -21.72
N LYS A 8 -12.53 2.37 -23.01
CA LYS A 8 -11.15 2.12 -23.46
C LYS A 8 -10.17 3.15 -22.88
N LEU A 9 -10.53 4.44 -22.89
CA LEU A 9 -9.70 5.50 -22.30
C LEU A 9 -9.55 5.32 -20.79
N TYR A 10 -10.63 4.99 -20.08
CA TYR A 10 -10.58 4.70 -18.65
C TYR A 10 -9.61 3.57 -18.32
N ASN A 11 -9.73 2.44 -19.04
CA ASN A 11 -8.81 1.32 -18.87
C ASN A 11 -7.37 1.69 -19.24
N PHE A 12 -7.17 2.44 -20.31
CA PHE A 12 -5.84 2.89 -20.74
C PHE A 12 -5.16 3.72 -19.64
N PHE A 13 -5.84 4.73 -19.09
CA PHE A 13 -5.26 5.56 -18.02
C PHE A 13 -5.08 4.81 -16.71
N LEU A 14 -5.94 3.85 -16.39
CA LEU A 14 -5.75 2.95 -15.24
C LEU A 14 -4.47 2.11 -15.41
N LEU A 15 -4.28 1.49 -16.57
CA LEU A 15 -3.11 0.67 -16.85
C LEU A 15 -1.84 1.51 -16.89
N LEU A 16 -1.90 2.70 -17.51
CA LEU A 16 -0.79 3.64 -17.55
C LEU A 16 -0.40 4.11 -16.14
N MET A 17 -1.38 4.42 -15.29
CA MET A 17 -1.14 4.79 -13.91
C MET A 17 -0.45 3.66 -13.16
N LEU A 18 -0.92 2.43 -13.26
CA LEU A 18 -0.32 1.28 -12.59
C LEU A 18 1.11 1.02 -13.06
N PHE A 19 1.36 1.13 -14.37
CA PHE A 19 2.70 1.00 -14.93
C PHE A 19 3.62 2.09 -14.40
N THR A 20 3.17 3.34 -14.39
CA THR A 20 4.01 4.50 -14.01
C THR A 20 4.15 4.68 -12.51
N LEU A 21 3.31 4.01 -11.70
CA LEU A 21 3.26 4.14 -10.25
C LEU A 21 4.63 4.00 -9.57
N PRO A 22 5.43 2.96 -9.83
CA PRO A 22 6.77 2.84 -9.26
C PRO A 22 7.87 3.53 -10.10
N VAL A 23 7.57 3.99 -11.33
CA VAL A 23 8.58 4.41 -12.30
C VAL A 23 8.84 5.90 -12.26
N THR A 24 7.80 6.73 -12.31
CA THR A 24 7.96 8.20 -12.46
C THR A 24 6.81 8.99 -11.87
N GLU A 25 7.16 10.02 -11.10
CA GLU A 25 6.19 10.89 -10.43
C GLU A 25 5.31 11.66 -11.41
N GLY A 26 5.89 12.30 -12.43
CA GLY A 26 5.15 13.17 -13.35
C GLY A 26 4.09 12.43 -14.17
N LEU A 27 4.48 11.32 -14.82
CA LEU A 27 3.55 10.53 -15.63
C LEU A 27 2.47 9.86 -14.78
N LYS A 28 2.80 9.43 -13.58
CA LYS A 28 1.84 8.91 -12.58
C LYS A 28 0.75 9.94 -12.28
N GLN A 29 1.14 11.18 -11.99
CA GLN A 29 0.18 12.24 -11.65
C GLN A 29 -0.74 12.57 -12.84
N ILE A 30 -0.18 12.69 -14.04
CA ILE A 30 -0.95 12.96 -15.27
C ILE A 30 -1.94 11.82 -15.52
N SER A 31 -1.50 10.57 -15.48
CA SER A 31 -2.35 9.41 -15.72
C SER A 31 -3.46 9.27 -14.68
N LEU A 32 -3.17 9.58 -13.40
CA LEU A 32 -4.14 9.59 -12.32
C LEU A 32 -5.22 10.66 -12.52
N ILE A 33 -4.82 11.89 -12.88
CA ILE A 33 -5.77 12.97 -13.15
C ILE A 33 -6.69 12.60 -14.34
N LEU A 34 -6.10 12.10 -15.43
CA LEU A 34 -6.87 11.70 -16.60
C LEU A 34 -7.79 10.52 -16.31
N PHE A 35 -7.35 9.56 -15.51
CA PHE A 35 -8.19 8.45 -15.03
C PHE A 35 -9.40 8.97 -14.25
N VAL A 36 -9.19 9.88 -13.30
CA VAL A 36 -10.28 10.45 -12.48
C VAL A 36 -11.24 11.24 -13.36
N LEU A 37 -10.75 12.09 -14.26
CA LEU A 37 -11.60 12.90 -15.17
C LEU A 37 -12.45 12.01 -16.08
N VAL A 38 -11.85 11.02 -16.74
CA VAL A 38 -12.60 10.09 -17.60
C VAL A 38 -13.61 9.29 -16.80
N GLY A 39 -13.24 8.84 -15.59
CA GLY A 39 -14.15 8.13 -14.71
C GLY A 39 -15.34 8.97 -14.25
N ILE A 40 -15.14 10.25 -13.91
CA ILE A 40 -16.22 11.19 -13.61
C ILE A 40 -17.15 11.35 -14.83
N CYS A 41 -16.59 11.53 -16.02
CA CYS A 41 -17.38 11.62 -17.26
C CYS A 41 -18.24 10.35 -17.50
N ILE A 42 -17.69 9.15 -17.20
CA ILE A 42 -18.46 7.91 -17.28
C ILE A 42 -19.60 7.92 -16.25
N CYS A 43 -19.31 8.26 -15.00
CA CYS A 43 -20.30 8.31 -13.92
C CYS A 43 -21.46 9.27 -14.24
N VAL A 44 -21.15 10.47 -14.74
CA VAL A 44 -22.16 11.46 -15.15
C VAL A 44 -23.00 10.94 -16.32
N LYS A 45 -22.34 10.38 -17.35
CA LYS A 45 -23.03 9.88 -18.55
C LYS A 45 -23.92 8.66 -18.25
N GLU A 46 -23.45 7.75 -17.40
CA GLU A 46 -24.20 6.55 -17.00
C GLU A 46 -25.18 6.85 -15.84
N LYS A 47 -25.30 8.11 -15.43
CA LYS A 47 -26.14 8.56 -14.30
C LYS A 47 -25.93 7.73 -13.04
N LYS A 48 -24.68 7.31 -12.77
CA LYS A 48 -24.36 6.51 -11.59
C LYS A 48 -24.55 7.34 -10.34
N LYS A 49 -25.35 6.81 -9.41
CA LYS A 49 -25.55 7.46 -8.11
C LYS A 49 -24.32 7.27 -7.25
N PHE A 50 -23.85 8.33 -6.64
CA PHE A 50 -22.83 8.26 -5.60
C PHE A 50 -23.34 7.44 -4.41
N LYS A 51 -22.54 6.50 -3.93
CA LYS A 51 -22.93 5.67 -2.78
C LYS A 51 -22.63 6.40 -1.48
N PHE A 52 -23.68 6.88 -0.82
CA PHE A 52 -23.61 7.45 0.53
C PHE A 52 -23.62 6.31 1.57
N ASP A 53 -22.58 5.49 1.59
CA ASP A 53 -22.38 4.49 2.63
C ASP A 53 -21.28 4.90 3.64
N VAL A 54 -21.19 4.17 4.75
CA VAL A 54 -20.25 4.47 5.82
C VAL A 54 -18.80 4.54 5.32
N ILE A 55 -18.44 3.72 4.32
CA ILE A 55 -17.08 3.70 3.75
C ILE A 55 -16.76 5.03 3.07
N ASN A 56 -17.64 5.52 2.18
CA ASN A 56 -17.41 6.76 1.46
C ASN A 56 -17.54 7.99 2.37
N ILE A 57 -18.51 7.97 3.30
CA ILE A 57 -18.71 9.06 4.27
C ILE A 57 -17.51 9.19 5.20
N SER A 58 -17.01 8.08 5.76
CA SER A 58 -15.87 8.15 6.69
C SER A 58 -14.59 8.62 5.99
N LEU A 59 -14.33 8.19 4.74
CA LEU A 59 -13.20 8.69 3.97
C LEU A 59 -13.35 10.19 3.65
N PHE A 60 -14.57 10.65 3.35
CA PHE A 60 -14.85 12.08 3.15
C PHE A 60 -14.62 12.88 4.44
N ILE A 61 -15.09 12.40 5.59
CA ILE A 61 -14.88 13.04 6.89
C ILE A 61 -13.39 13.11 7.22
N PHE A 62 -12.61 12.05 6.92
CA PHE A 62 -11.15 12.06 7.10
C PHE A 62 -10.47 13.18 6.31
N VAL A 63 -10.84 13.37 5.04
CA VAL A 63 -10.28 14.43 4.19
C VAL A 63 -10.74 15.80 4.68
N LEU A 64 -12.01 15.96 5.04
CA LEU A 64 -12.55 17.21 5.59
C LEU A 64 -11.88 17.59 6.91
N ALA A 65 -11.70 16.64 7.83
CA ALA A 65 -11.00 16.88 9.09
C ALA A 65 -9.54 17.27 8.86
N THR A 66 -8.87 16.65 7.86
CA THR A 66 -7.51 17.05 7.46
C THR A 66 -7.48 18.49 6.94
N PHE A 67 -8.48 18.90 6.16
CA PHE A 67 -8.61 20.27 5.68
C PHE A 67 -8.81 21.28 6.83
N ILE A 68 -9.74 20.96 7.73
CA ILE A 68 -10.00 21.80 8.93
C ILE A 68 -8.75 21.90 9.79
N SER A 69 -8.01 20.80 10.00
CA SER A 69 -6.73 20.79 10.69
C SER A 69 -5.73 21.79 10.09
N CYS A 70 -5.60 21.79 8.76
CA CYS A 70 -4.72 22.75 8.08
C CYS A 70 -5.17 24.21 8.30
N LEU A 71 -6.47 24.49 8.20
CA LEU A 71 -7.02 25.84 8.39
C LEU A 71 -6.82 26.37 9.82
N VAL A 72 -7.16 25.54 10.81
CA VAL A 72 -7.06 25.91 12.24
C VAL A 72 -5.62 26.21 12.65
N ASN A 73 -4.66 25.48 12.09
CA ASN A 73 -3.24 25.63 12.43
C ASN A 73 -2.47 26.57 11.46
N GLY A 74 -3.16 27.24 10.53
CA GLY A 74 -2.50 28.13 9.56
C GLY A 74 -1.54 27.42 8.59
N VAL A 75 -1.70 26.10 8.40
CA VAL A 75 -0.88 25.30 7.49
C VAL A 75 -1.46 25.40 6.09
N SER A 76 -0.56 25.39 5.08
CA SER A 76 -0.98 25.49 3.69
C SER A 76 -2.04 24.42 3.33
N PRO A 77 -3.22 24.83 2.79
CA PRO A 77 -4.26 23.90 2.34
C PRO A 77 -3.78 22.92 1.25
N SER A 78 -2.66 23.18 0.59
CA SER A 78 -2.06 22.26 -0.38
C SER A 78 -1.71 20.88 0.22
N ARG A 79 -1.52 20.80 1.54
CA ARG A 79 -1.31 19.52 2.26
C ARG A 79 -2.52 18.59 2.18
N VAL A 80 -3.69 19.08 1.83
CA VAL A 80 -4.90 18.27 1.64
C VAL A 80 -4.98 17.64 0.25
N LEU A 81 -4.20 18.11 -0.71
CA LEU A 81 -4.25 17.61 -2.09
C LEU A 81 -3.96 16.11 -2.18
N ASP A 82 -3.05 15.58 -1.38
CA ASP A 82 -2.72 14.17 -1.39
C ASP A 82 -3.89 13.27 -0.90
N PRO A 83 -4.47 13.47 0.30
CA PRO A 83 -5.63 12.72 0.73
C PRO A 83 -6.88 12.97 -0.14
N LEU A 84 -7.07 14.18 -0.67
CA LEU A 84 -8.16 14.50 -1.60
C LEU A 84 -8.02 13.70 -2.91
N ARG A 85 -6.83 13.67 -3.48
CA ARG A 85 -6.50 12.89 -4.68
C ARG A 85 -6.80 11.39 -4.45
N CYS A 86 -6.36 10.84 -3.32
CA CYS A 86 -6.62 9.46 -2.94
C CYS A 86 -8.11 9.17 -2.81
N MET A 87 -8.87 10.06 -2.20
CA MET A 87 -10.32 9.95 -2.06
C MET A 87 -11.05 9.97 -3.42
N LEU A 88 -10.74 10.94 -4.28
CA LEU A 88 -11.34 11.05 -5.61
C LEU A 88 -11.03 9.81 -6.46
N PHE A 89 -9.78 9.35 -6.43
CA PHE A 89 -9.36 8.12 -7.09
C PHE A 89 -10.18 6.92 -6.62
N PHE A 90 -10.30 6.73 -5.30
CA PHE A 90 -11.07 5.64 -4.72
C PHE A 90 -12.55 5.68 -5.11
N PHE A 91 -13.17 6.85 -5.06
CA PHE A 91 -14.58 7.02 -5.41
C PHE A 91 -14.85 6.68 -6.88
N VAL A 92 -14.00 7.16 -7.77
CA VAL A 92 -14.10 6.88 -9.20
C VAL A 92 -13.86 5.41 -9.50
N ALA A 93 -12.79 4.83 -8.95
CA ALA A 93 -12.46 3.42 -9.15
C ALA A 93 -13.56 2.47 -8.65
N ARG A 94 -14.23 2.83 -7.54
CA ARG A 94 -15.37 2.07 -6.99
C ARG A 94 -16.66 2.24 -7.81
N SER A 95 -16.85 3.40 -8.44
CA SER A 95 -18.12 3.74 -9.12
C SER A 95 -18.21 3.18 -10.54
N VAL A 96 -17.07 2.95 -11.21
CA VAL A 96 -17.06 2.35 -12.55
C VAL A 96 -17.18 0.83 -12.44
N SER A 97 -18.01 0.20 -13.29
CA SER A 97 -18.23 -1.25 -13.29
C SER A 97 -16.96 -2.04 -13.45
N VAL A 98 -16.76 -3.03 -12.57
CA VAL A 98 -15.59 -3.92 -12.56
C VAL A 98 -15.57 -4.81 -13.81
N GLU A 99 -16.73 -5.14 -14.38
CA GLU A 99 -16.85 -5.90 -15.65
C GLU A 99 -16.11 -5.24 -16.83
N LYS A 100 -15.93 -3.91 -16.78
CA LYS A 100 -15.18 -3.17 -17.78
C LYS A 100 -13.67 -3.28 -17.63
N ILE A 101 -13.19 -3.87 -16.54
CA ILE A 101 -11.77 -3.95 -16.20
C ILE A 101 -11.24 -5.36 -16.47
N ASN A 102 -10.23 -5.45 -17.31
CA ASN A 102 -9.55 -6.72 -17.58
C ASN A 102 -8.40 -6.90 -16.56
N PHE A 103 -8.63 -7.71 -15.53
CA PHE A 103 -7.66 -7.99 -14.47
C PHE A 103 -6.30 -8.50 -14.99
N LYS A 104 -6.30 -9.24 -16.09
CA LYS A 104 -5.06 -9.75 -16.69
C LYS A 104 -4.16 -8.58 -17.12
N PHE A 105 -4.70 -7.58 -17.84
CA PHE A 105 -3.92 -6.42 -18.24
C PHE A 105 -3.50 -5.56 -17.05
N LEU A 106 -4.33 -5.48 -16.01
CA LEU A 106 -4.01 -4.78 -14.78
C LEU A 106 -2.78 -5.42 -14.09
N PHE A 107 -2.73 -6.74 -13.98
CA PHE A 107 -1.56 -7.44 -13.44
C PHE A 107 -0.32 -7.19 -14.29
N PHE A 108 -0.44 -7.30 -15.61
CA PHE A 108 0.72 -7.08 -16.50
C PHE A 108 1.24 -5.64 -16.46
N ALA A 109 0.37 -4.64 -16.41
CA ALA A 109 0.79 -3.24 -16.27
C ALA A 109 1.56 -3.00 -14.97
N LEU A 110 1.06 -3.52 -13.85
CA LEU A 110 1.73 -3.43 -12.55
C LEU A 110 3.09 -4.15 -12.57
N PHE A 111 3.16 -5.36 -13.13
CA PHE A 111 4.39 -6.15 -13.17
C PHE A 111 5.44 -5.50 -14.09
N ALA A 112 5.03 -5.00 -15.25
CA ALA A 112 5.93 -4.29 -16.17
C ALA A 112 6.49 -3.01 -15.51
N GLY A 113 5.63 -2.20 -14.88
CA GLY A 113 6.06 -1.01 -14.14
C GLY A 113 7.01 -1.34 -13.00
N PHE A 114 6.71 -2.41 -12.25
CA PHE A 114 7.57 -2.87 -11.18
C PHE A 114 8.97 -3.27 -11.70
N ILE A 115 9.07 -4.06 -12.76
CA ILE A 115 10.36 -4.47 -13.34
C ILE A 115 11.16 -3.27 -13.85
N VAL A 116 10.49 -2.33 -14.55
CA VAL A 116 11.13 -1.10 -15.05
C VAL A 116 11.69 -0.24 -13.91
N ALA A 117 11.06 -0.23 -12.74
CA ALA A 117 11.57 0.48 -11.57
C ALA A 117 12.61 -0.33 -10.78
N PHE A 118 12.46 -1.65 -10.71
CA PHE A 118 13.29 -2.53 -9.89
C PHE A 118 14.69 -2.73 -10.47
N VAL A 119 14.81 -2.92 -11.79
CA VAL A 119 16.12 -3.15 -12.43
C VAL A 119 17.10 -2.01 -12.21
N PRO A 120 16.75 -0.72 -12.44
CA PRO A 120 17.65 0.39 -12.12
C PRO A 120 17.97 0.50 -10.62
N ALA A 121 17.02 0.18 -9.74
CA ALA A 121 17.24 0.18 -8.29
C ALA A 121 18.28 -0.88 -7.88
N CYS A 122 18.23 -2.08 -8.46
CA CYS A 122 19.23 -3.12 -8.27
C CYS A 122 20.59 -2.69 -8.82
N ILE A 123 20.65 -2.16 -10.06
CA ILE A 123 21.90 -1.68 -10.65
C ILE A 123 22.53 -0.64 -9.71
N LYS A 124 21.78 0.38 -9.29
CA LYS A 124 22.26 1.40 -8.35
C LYS A 124 22.80 0.78 -7.06
N LYS A 125 22.07 -0.18 -6.47
CA LYS A 125 22.48 -0.83 -5.20
C LYS A 125 23.79 -1.61 -5.35
N PHE A 126 23.97 -2.37 -6.44
CA PHE A 126 25.11 -3.27 -6.60
C PHE A 126 26.32 -2.65 -7.32
N THR A 127 26.14 -1.50 -8.01
CA THR A 127 27.25 -0.78 -8.66
C THR A 127 27.72 0.44 -7.87
N SER A 128 26.99 0.86 -6.85
CA SER A 128 27.40 1.98 -5.99
C SER A 128 28.65 1.59 -5.20
N SER A 129 29.64 2.47 -5.20
CA SER A 129 30.79 2.39 -4.31
C SER A 129 30.43 2.65 -2.84
N ASP A 130 29.25 3.22 -2.60
CA ASP A 130 28.71 3.45 -1.26
C ASP A 130 28.09 2.15 -0.72
N SER A 131 28.73 1.52 0.25
CA SER A 131 28.25 0.30 0.92
C SER A 131 26.90 0.51 1.61
N THR A 132 26.55 1.77 1.94
CA THR A 132 25.29 2.13 2.59
C THR A 132 24.14 2.34 1.62
N ALA A 133 24.38 2.31 0.29
CA ALA A 133 23.35 2.46 -0.71
C ALA A 133 22.18 1.49 -0.47
N LEU A 134 20.96 2.00 -0.41
CA LEU A 134 19.75 1.21 -0.17
C LEU A 134 19.05 0.87 -1.49
N LEU A 135 18.30 -0.24 -1.49
CA LEU A 135 17.46 -0.61 -2.62
C LEU A 135 16.16 0.17 -2.53
N GLU A 136 16.05 1.23 -3.34
CA GLU A 136 14.91 2.14 -3.37
C GLU A 136 14.34 2.27 -4.78
N LEU A 137 13.02 2.06 -4.93
CA LEU A 137 12.31 2.29 -6.19
C LEU A 137 12.16 3.80 -6.41
N LYS A 138 12.55 4.29 -7.57
CA LYS A 138 12.74 5.73 -7.85
C LYS A 138 11.55 6.62 -7.49
N SER A 139 10.34 6.25 -7.88
CA SER A 139 9.13 7.05 -7.62
C SER A 139 8.63 6.89 -6.19
N ILE A 140 8.89 5.74 -5.57
CA ILE A 140 8.40 5.41 -4.22
C ILE A 140 9.34 6.00 -3.15
N GLY A 141 10.63 6.13 -3.49
CA GLY A 141 11.64 6.70 -2.62
C GLY A 141 12.08 5.75 -1.51
N HIS A 142 12.02 6.18 -0.28
CA HIS A 142 12.59 5.52 0.90
C HIS A 142 12.44 3.99 0.94
N VAL A 143 13.49 3.29 1.37
CA VAL A 143 13.59 1.82 1.40
C VAL A 143 12.38 1.12 2.04
N ASN A 144 11.85 1.65 3.14
CA ASN A 144 10.69 1.03 3.80
C ASN A 144 9.42 1.10 2.92
N HIS A 145 9.20 2.20 2.21
CA HIS A 145 8.06 2.34 1.30
C HIS A 145 8.22 1.45 0.08
N SER A 146 9.44 1.34 -0.46
CA SER A 146 9.78 0.43 -1.56
C SER A 146 9.53 -1.03 -1.19
N THR A 147 9.87 -1.46 0.03
CA THR A 147 9.60 -2.83 0.47
C THR A 147 8.12 -3.10 0.72
N ILE A 148 7.36 -2.12 1.21
CA ILE A 148 5.90 -2.23 1.34
C ILE A 148 5.28 -2.40 -0.05
N PHE A 149 5.70 -1.61 -1.03
CA PHE A 149 5.24 -1.76 -2.42
C PHE A 149 5.55 -3.14 -2.98
N MET A 150 6.78 -3.63 -2.77
CA MET A 150 7.17 -4.99 -3.17
C MET A 150 6.30 -6.06 -2.51
N LEU A 151 5.96 -5.93 -1.23
CA LEU A 151 5.06 -6.85 -0.53
C LEU A 151 3.64 -6.84 -1.14
N LEU A 152 3.13 -5.67 -1.50
CA LEU A 152 1.83 -5.55 -2.17
C LEU A 152 1.87 -6.20 -3.57
N VAL A 153 2.90 -5.93 -4.37
CA VAL A 153 3.11 -6.57 -5.68
C VAL A 153 3.28 -8.07 -5.54
N PHE A 154 3.97 -8.56 -4.50
CA PHE A 154 4.10 -9.97 -4.18
C PHE A 154 2.74 -10.64 -3.95
N CYS A 155 1.86 -10.02 -3.17
CA CYS A 155 0.51 -10.54 -2.94
C CYS A 155 -0.30 -10.60 -4.25
N VAL A 156 -0.22 -9.55 -5.07
CA VAL A 156 -0.86 -9.51 -6.40
C VAL A 156 -0.32 -10.62 -7.30
N ALA A 157 1.00 -10.82 -7.31
CA ALA A 157 1.66 -11.83 -8.12
C ALA A 157 1.22 -13.25 -7.74
N LEU A 158 1.17 -13.57 -6.45
CA LEU A 158 0.70 -14.89 -6.00
C LEU A 158 -0.79 -15.13 -6.30
N ILE A 159 -1.64 -14.12 -6.15
CA ILE A 159 -3.06 -14.24 -6.51
C ILE A 159 -3.21 -14.39 -8.03
N SER A 160 -2.41 -13.70 -8.85
CA SER A 160 -2.46 -13.81 -10.29
C SER A 160 -2.17 -15.24 -10.79
N VAL A 161 -1.32 -16.00 -10.09
CA VAL A 161 -1.03 -17.42 -10.42
C VAL A 161 -2.29 -18.28 -10.40
N SER A 162 -3.25 -17.99 -9.51
CA SER A 162 -4.53 -18.72 -9.46
C SER A 162 -5.56 -18.21 -10.47
N GLU A 163 -5.50 -16.94 -10.85
CA GLU A 163 -6.50 -16.32 -11.74
C GLU A 163 -6.12 -16.43 -13.23
N LEU A 164 -4.84 -16.47 -13.56
CA LEU A 164 -4.36 -16.56 -14.94
C LEU A 164 -4.47 -17.99 -15.46
N LYS A 165 -4.91 -18.15 -16.71
CA LYS A 165 -5.20 -19.47 -17.29
C LYS A 165 -3.99 -20.10 -17.97
N LYS A 166 -3.19 -19.31 -18.67
CA LYS A 166 -2.08 -19.80 -19.47
C LYS A 166 -0.85 -20.06 -18.60
N ILE A 167 -0.16 -21.15 -18.87
CA ILE A 167 0.97 -21.61 -18.05
C ILE A 167 2.11 -20.56 -17.97
N TYR A 168 2.45 -19.89 -19.09
CA TYR A 168 3.48 -18.88 -19.10
C TYR A 168 3.10 -17.63 -18.29
N GLU A 169 1.80 -17.30 -18.20
CA GLU A 169 1.30 -16.21 -17.37
C GLU A 169 1.47 -16.53 -15.87
N LYS A 170 1.26 -17.80 -15.50
CA LYS A 170 1.51 -18.28 -14.13
C LYS A 170 2.99 -18.22 -13.77
N TYR A 171 3.87 -18.64 -14.68
CA TYR A 171 5.31 -18.51 -14.49
C TYR A 171 5.75 -17.06 -14.33
N LEU A 172 5.16 -16.12 -15.09
CA LEU A 172 5.43 -14.70 -14.89
C LEU A 172 5.04 -14.25 -13.46
N GLY A 173 3.86 -14.63 -12.97
CA GLY A 173 3.44 -14.33 -11.60
C GLY A 173 4.42 -14.88 -10.55
N ILE A 174 4.86 -16.13 -10.71
CA ILE A 174 5.87 -16.76 -9.82
C ILE A 174 7.18 -15.99 -9.88
N THR A 175 7.67 -15.66 -11.07
CA THR A 175 8.93 -14.92 -11.26
C THR A 175 8.87 -13.55 -10.58
N ILE A 176 7.79 -12.81 -10.75
CA ILE A 176 7.58 -11.52 -10.08
C ILE A 176 7.57 -11.69 -8.54
N ALA A 177 6.89 -12.72 -8.03
CA ALA A 177 6.88 -13.01 -6.60
C ALA A 177 8.30 -13.27 -6.06
N LEU A 178 9.11 -14.05 -6.77
CA LEU A 178 10.50 -14.33 -6.39
C LEU A 178 11.37 -13.07 -6.42
N ILE A 179 11.21 -12.21 -7.43
CA ILE A 179 11.90 -10.92 -7.53
C ILE A 179 11.52 -10.02 -6.35
N CYS A 180 10.24 -9.97 -5.96
CA CYS A 180 9.79 -9.19 -4.79
C CYS A 180 10.43 -9.72 -3.50
N VAL A 181 10.47 -11.04 -3.29
CA VAL A 181 11.13 -11.65 -2.11
C VAL A 181 12.60 -11.26 -2.07
N PHE A 182 13.32 -11.41 -3.19
CA PHE A 182 14.71 -11.00 -3.32
C PHE A 182 14.90 -9.52 -2.97
N GLY A 183 14.08 -8.63 -3.55
CA GLY A 183 14.15 -7.19 -3.30
C GLY A 183 13.89 -6.81 -1.83
N ILE A 184 12.88 -7.43 -1.18
CA ILE A 184 12.58 -7.20 0.24
C ILE A 184 13.75 -7.65 1.12
N MET A 185 14.35 -8.79 0.82
CA MET A 185 15.49 -9.31 1.56
C MET A 185 16.72 -8.41 1.43
N VAL A 186 17.08 -8.01 0.21
CA VAL A 186 18.22 -7.11 -0.06
C VAL A 186 18.01 -5.73 0.60
N ALA A 187 16.80 -5.23 0.63
CA ALA A 187 16.47 -3.96 1.27
C ALA A 187 16.46 -4.02 2.81
N GLY A 188 16.27 -5.21 3.40
CA GLY A 188 16.41 -5.44 4.84
C GLY A 188 15.34 -4.76 5.72
N SER A 189 14.10 -4.61 5.25
CA SER A 189 13.00 -4.07 6.05
C SER A 189 12.33 -5.17 6.89
N ARG A 190 12.53 -5.13 8.20
CA ARG A 190 12.02 -6.15 9.15
C ARG A 190 10.51 -6.37 9.04
N ALA A 191 9.74 -5.29 9.01
CA ALA A 191 8.27 -5.38 9.01
C ALA A 191 7.75 -6.16 7.79
N THR A 192 8.27 -5.88 6.60
CA THR A 192 7.87 -6.56 5.37
C THR A 192 8.42 -8.00 5.31
N MET A 193 9.63 -8.25 5.84
CA MET A 193 10.20 -9.59 5.91
C MET A 193 9.35 -10.54 6.78
N TYR A 194 8.88 -10.08 7.94
CA TYR A 194 8.01 -10.90 8.81
C TYR A 194 6.63 -11.13 8.20
N LEU A 195 6.15 -10.26 7.33
CA LEU A 195 4.85 -10.43 6.67
C LEU A 195 4.90 -11.33 5.43
N LEU A 196 6.08 -11.57 4.84
CA LEU A 196 6.20 -12.49 3.69
C LEU A 196 5.68 -13.91 4.00
N PRO A 197 6.15 -14.61 5.06
CA PRO A 197 5.62 -15.94 5.39
C PRO A 197 4.12 -15.92 5.70
N VAL A 198 3.64 -14.85 6.36
CA VAL A 198 2.20 -14.69 6.64
C VAL A 198 1.41 -14.55 5.34
N ALA A 199 1.94 -13.81 4.34
CA ALA A 199 1.32 -13.66 3.02
C ALA A 199 1.24 -15.00 2.29
N VAL A 200 2.35 -15.74 2.22
CA VAL A 200 2.40 -17.07 1.60
C VAL A 200 1.39 -17.99 2.25
N PHE A 201 1.44 -18.12 3.57
CA PHE A 201 0.55 -19.01 4.32
C PHE A 201 -0.92 -18.66 4.12
N SER A 202 -1.28 -17.37 4.22
CA SER A 202 -2.66 -16.91 4.02
C SER A 202 -3.18 -17.20 2.61
N ILE A 203 -2.35 -16.96 1.58
CA ILE A 203 -2.72 -17.21 0.19
C ILE A 203 -2.84 -18.71 -0.08
N LEU A 204 -1.93 -19.53 0.45
CA LEU A 204 -1.99 -20.98 0.32
C LEU A 204 -3.24 -21.56 1.00
N LEU A 205 -3.58 -21.11 2.21
CA LEU A 205 -4.83 -21.50 2.89
C LEU A 205 -6.05 -21.12 2.06
N TYR A 206 -6.08 -19.89 1.54
CA TYR A 206 -7.18 -19.45 0.68
C TYR A 206 -7.30 -20.30 -0.57
N GLN A 207 -6.20 -20.57 -1.26
CA GLN A 207 -6.20 -21.42 -2.46
C GLN A 207 -6.65 -22.85 -2.14
N PHE A 208 -6.15 -23.43 -1.05
CA PHE A 208 -6.51 -24.79 -0.63
C PHE A 208 -8.00 -24.92 -0.32
N PHE A 209 -8.54 -24.02 0.51
CA PHE A 209 -9.94 -24.15 0.96
C PHE A 209 -10.98 -23.66 -0.04
N TYR A 210 -10.65 -22.68 -0.88
CA TYR A 210 -11.65 -21.99 -1.69
C TYR A 210 -11.44 -22.07 -3.20
N LYS A 211 -10.25 -22.37 -3.69
CA LYS A 211 -9.94 -22.45 -5.13
C LYS A 211 -9.57 -23.84 -5.61
N GLN A 212 -9.60 -24.86 -4.74
CA GLN A 212 -9.18 -26.22 -5.05
C GLN A 212 -7.82 -26.25 -5.76
N ALA A 213 -6.88 -25.52 -5.22
CA ALA A 213 -5.56 -25.36 -5.83
C ALA A 213 -4.86 -26.70 -6.00
N ASN A 214 -4.14 -26.81 -7.10
CA ASN A 214 -3.24 -27.94 -7.31
C ASN A 214 -2.17 -27.93 -6.21
N LEU A 215 -2.21 -28.93 -5.33
CA LEU A 215 -1.25 -29.13 -4.23
C LEU A 215 0.21 -29.03 -4.70
N LYS A 216 0.51 -29.43 -5.95
CA LYS A 216 1.85 -29.32 -6.54
C LYS A 216 2.32 -27.85 -6.62
N THR A 217 1.46 -26.93 -7.07
CA THR A 217 1.81 -25.49 -7.15
C THR A 217 2.05 -24.90 -5.78
N SER A 218 1.20 -25.24 -4.79
CA SER A 218 1.35 -24.81 -3.41
C SER A 218 2.65 -25.31 -2.79
N PHE A 219 2.99 -26.58 -3.02
CA PHE A 219 4.21 -27.20 -2.53
C PHE A 219 5.48 -26.54 -3.14
N VAL A 220 5.47 -26.28 -4.45
CA VAL A 220 6.56 -25.57 -5.14
C VAL A 220 6.77 -24.18 -4.53
N LEU A 221 5.71 -23.42 -4.26
CA LEU A 221 5.81 -22.09 -3.66
C LEU A 221 6.38 -22.14 -2.24
N ILE A 222 5.97 -23.14 -1.42
CA ILE A 222 6.53 -23.35 -0.07
C ILE A 222 8.03 -23.65 -0.14
N ILE A 223 8.43 -24.58 -1.02
CA ILE A 223 9.85 -24.93 -1.19
C ILE A 223 10.66 -23.72 -1.63
N LEU A 224 10.21 -22.99 -2.67
CA LEU A 224 10.91 -21.81 -3.17
C LEU A 224 11.06 -20.75 -2.09
N PHE A 225 9.98 -20.47 -1.35
CA PHE A 225 10.03 -19.54 -0.23
C PHE A 225 11.01 -19.96 0.85
N SER A 226 10.97 -21.25 1.23
CA SER A 226 11.88 -21.81 2.25
C SER A 226 13.34 -21.73 1.80
N VAL A 227 13.64 -22.11 0.54
CA VAL A 227 14.99 -22.05 -0.02
C VAL A 227 15.51 -20.61 -0.04
N ILE A 228 14.70 -19.64 -0.51
CA ILE A 228 15.11 -18.23 -0.54
C ILE A 228 15.36 -17.71 0.89
N SER A 229 14.47 -18.02 1.84
CA SER A 229 14.60 -17.58 3.23
C SER A 229 15.84 -18.15 3.89
N ILE A 230 16.12 -19.44 3.71
CA ILE A 230 17.29 -20.11 4.25
C ILE A 230 18.57 -19.57 3.60
N SER A 231 18.59 -19.47 2.26
CA SER A 231 19.74 -18.95 1.51
C SER A 231 20.08 -17.54 1.93
N TYR A 232 19.08 -16.68 2.07
CA TYR A 232 19.28 -15.31 2.51
C TYR A 232 19.80 -15.23 3.96
N THR A 233 19.22 -15.99 4.89
CA THR A 233 19.70 -16.04 6.28
C THR A 233 21.17 -16.49 6.32
N TYR A 234 21.53 -17.50 5.52
CA TYR A 234 22.91 -17.96 5.40
C TYR A 234 23.85 -16.91 4.82
N ILE A 235 23.45 -16.26 3.72
CA ILE A 235 24.23 -15.21 3.06
C ILE A 235 24.41 -14.00 3.97
N SER A 236 23.34 -13.54 4.62
CA SER A 236 23.40 -12.39 5.54
C SER A 236 24.23 -12.66 6.77
N ALA A 237 24.25 -13.90 7.27
CA ALA A 237 25.07 -14.29 8.43
C ALA A 237 26.57 -14.41 8.10
N ASN A 238 26.94 -14.82 6.86
CA ASN A 238 28.30 -15.17 6.52
C ASN A 238 29.04 -14.17 5.62
N ILE A 239 28.33 -13.32 4.86
CA ILE A 239 28.96 -12.50 3.80
C ILE A 239 28.91 -10.99 4.13
N THR A 240 27.97 -10.52 4.94
CA THR A 240 27.79 -9.09 5.17
C THR A 240 27.94 -8.71 6.64
N GLN A 241 29.19 -8.67 7.13
CA GLN A 241 29.45 -8.13 8.48
C GLN A 241 29.00 -6.67 8.65
N ASP A 242 28.90 -5.91 7.56
CA ASP A 242 28.41 -4.52 7.52
C ASP A 242 26.94 -4.38 7.10
N GLY A 243 26.23 -5.49 6.86
CA GLY A 243 24.85 -5.47 6.42
C GLY A 243 23.89 -4.99 7.51
N ARG A 244 22.88 -4.19 7.12
CA ARG A 244 21.83 -3.69 8.02
C ARG A 244 21.17 -4.81 8.84
N ILE A 245 21.05 -6.03 8.29
CA ILE A 245 20.48 -7.17 8.99
C ILE A 245 21.47 -7.76 9.98
N TYR A 246 22.75 -7.90 9.62
CA TYR A 246 23.78 -8.38 10.53
C TYR A 246 23.92 -7.47 11.74
N SER A 247 23.99 -6.15 11.52
CA SER A 247 24.02 -5.17 12.61
C SER A 247 22.78 -5.22 13.50
N GLN A 248 21.62 -5.56 12.93
CA GLN A 248 20.37 -5.71 13.69
C GLN A 248 20.28 -7.01 14.47
N LEU A 249 20.87 -8.09 13.96
CA LEU A 249 20.93 -9.40 14.65
C LEU A 249 22.00 -9.41 15.77
N THR A 250 23.12 -8.74 15.56
CA THR A 250 24.26 -8.75 16.50
C THR A 250 24.20 -7.64 17.54
N LYS A 251 23.68 -6.46 17.19
CA LYS A 251 23.60 -5.30 18.09
C LYS A 251 22.28 -5.19 18.84
N GLY A 252 21.39 -6.18 18.69
CA GLY A 252 20.07 -6.17 19.32
C GLY A 252 19.08 -5.15 18.71
N ILE A 253 17.93 -4.98 19.38
CA ILE A 253 16.83 -4.10 18.91
C ILE A 253 17.14 -2.63 19.27
N THR A 254 18.30 -2.11 18.87
CA THR A 254 18.67 -0.72 19.15
C THR A 254 17.74 0.32 18.50
N GLY A 255 16.92 -0.06 17.52
CA GLY A 255 15.93 0.84 16.93
C GLY A 255 14.66 1.07 17.76
N SER A 256 14.44 0.35 18.86
CA SER A 256 13.29 0.57 19.76
C SER A 256 13.54 1.73 20.72
N GLU A 257 14.78 1.93 21.15
CA GLU A 257 15.15 3.00 22.08
C GLU A 257 14.93 4.39 21.48
N THR A 258 15.14 4.55 20.14
CA THR A 258 14.91 5.81 19.45
C THR A 258 13.42 6.06 19.12
N ARG A 259 12.57 5.03 19.06
CA ARG A 259 11.14 5.17 18.71
C ARG A 259 10.29 5.58 19.89
N TYR A 260 10.64 5.18 21.10
CA TYR A 260 9.85 5.54 22.28
C TYR A 260 9.77 7.07 22.47
N PRO A 261 10.86 7.85 22.41
CA PRO A 261 10.78 9.30 22.47
C PRO A 261 9.89 9.91 21.37
N ILE A 262 9.97 9.38 20.13
CA ILE A 262 9.15 9.85 19.01
C ILE A 262 7.65 9.58 19.27
N PHE A 263 7.31 8.38 19.72
CA PHE A 263 5.91 7.99 20.01
C PHE A 263 5.32 8.79 21.17
N ALA A 264 6.10 8.93 22.23
CA ALA A 264 5.68 9.70 23.41
C ALA A 264 5.53 11.18 23.09
N SER A 265 6.49 11.80 22.34
CA SER A 265 6.38 13.18 21.90
C SER A 265 5.16 13.39 21.00
N ALA A 266 4.87 12.43 20.07
CA ALA A 266 3.67 12.46 19.27
C ALA A 266 2.40 12.48 20.13
N PHE A 267 2.35 11.62 21.14
CA PHE A 267 1.22 11.51 22.06
C PHE A 267 1.03 12.77 22.92
N TYR A 268 2.10 13.30 23.51
CA TYR A 268 2.05 14.54 24.30
C TYR A 268 1.65 15.74 23.45
N THR A 269 2.19 15.87 22.24
CA THR A 269 1.79 16.93 21.29
C THR A 269 0.29 16.81 20.95
N TRP A 270 -0.24 15.59 20.76
CA TRP A 270 -1.66 15.40 20.56
C TRP A 270 -2.49 15.85 21.77
N LEU A 271 -2.05 15.57 23.00
CA LEU A 271 -2.77 16.04 24.21
C LEU A 271 -2.87 17.57 24.28
N GLU A 272 -1.88 18.29 23.74
CA GLU A 272 -1.93 19.76 23.60
C GLU A 272 -2.91 20.21 22.49
N HIS A 273 -3.13 19.38 21.46
CA HIS A 273 -3.95 19.67 20.25
C HIS A 273 -4.96 18.56 19.91
N PRO A 274 -5.92 18.19 20.81
CA PRO A 274 -6.61 16.91 20.71
C PRO A 274 -7.58 16.77 19.53
N PHE A 275 -8.26 17.84 19.12
CA PHE A 275 -9.32 17.76 18.13
C PHE A 275 -8.84 17.81 16.69
N PHE A 276 -7.93 18.75 16.36
CA PHE A 276 -7.47 19.02 15.01
C PHE A 276 -5.97 18.80 14.80
N GLY A 277 -5.24 18.37 15.84
CA GLY A 277 -3.79 18.19 15.77
C GLY A 277 -3.04 19.50 15.50
N ILE A 278 -1.79 19.38 15.03
CA ILE A 278 -0.88 20.51 14.74
C ILE A 278 -0.86 20.92 13.26
N GLY A 279 -1.64 20.29 12.42
CA GLY A 279 -1.63 20.51 10.96
C GLY A 279 -0.94 19.38 10.19
N SER A 280 -1.49 19.05 9.02
CA SER A 280 -0.97 17.96 8.19
C SER A 280 0.44 18.25 7.67
N GLY A 281 1.39 17.32 7.89
CA GLY A 281 2.79 17.42 7.46
C GLY A 281 3.65 18.29 8.39
N GLU A 282 3.14 18.67 9.56
CA GLU A 282 3.88 19.48 10.54
C GLU A 282 4.54 18.66 11.66
N PHE A 283 4.51 17.32 11.59
CA PHE A 283 5.21 16.46 12.55
C PHE A 283 6.69 16.80 12.72
N LYS A 284 7.34 17.21 11.63
CA LYS A 284 8.75 17.64 11.61
C LYS A 284 9.07 18.89 12.48
N THR A 285 8.03 19.63 12.90
CA THR A 285 8.20 20.82 13.76
C THR A 285 8.18 20.48 15.25
N ILE A 286 7.90 19.21 15.60
CA ILE A 286 7.86 18.77 17.00
C ILE A 286 9.28 18.72 17.55
N ASP A 287 9.50 19.45 18.63
CA ASP A 287 10.73 19.35 19.41
C ASP A 287 10.65 18.13 20.35
N ILE A 288 11.30 17.04 19.95
CA ILE A 288 11.34 15.82 20.75
C ILE A 288 12.10 16.03 22.06
N THR A 289 13.08 16.96 22.09
CA THR A 289 13.87 17.23 23.29
C THR A 289 13.05 17.94 24.38
N LYS A 290 11.95 18.62 24.02
CA LYS A 290 10.97 19.19 24.97
C LYS A 290 10.44 18.15 25.96
N TYR A 291 10.22 16.93 25.47
CA TYR A 291 9.65 15.85 26.29
C TYR A 291 10.72 14.86 26.80
N PHE A 292 11.88 14.81 26.14
CA PHE A 292 12.99 13.91 26.46
C PHE A 292 14.34 14.66 26.43
N PRO A 293 14.64 15.50 27.45
CA PRO A 293 15.90 16.22 27.52
C PRO A 293 17.11 15.26 27.54
N GLY A 294 18.14 15.59 26.78
CA GLY A 294 19.37 14.81 26.70
C GLY A 294 19.37 13.66 25.68
N ASN A 295 18.27 13.45 24.97
CA ASN A 295 18.24 12.56 23.81
C ASN A 295 18.55 13.33 22.52
N VAL A 296 19.15 12.58 21.61
CA VAL A 296 19.67 13.00 20.30
C VAL A 296 18.67 13.91 19.55
N GLU A 297 19.17 14.95 18.88
CA GLU A 297 18.45 15.66 17.83
C GLU A 297 17.95 14.69 16.75
N VAL A 298 16.73 14.21 16.91
CA VAL A 298 16.10 13.30 15.95
C VAL A 298 15.16 14.14 15.10
N ASN A 299 15.64 14.63 13.98
CA ASN A 299 14.79 15.28 12.99
C ASN A 299 14.00 14.21 12.24
N VAL A 300 12.75 13.95 12.67
CA VAL A 300 11.86 12.97 12.05
C VAL A 300 10.67 13.65 11.39
N SER A 301 10.35 13.24 10.18
CA SER A 301 9.23 13.81 9.41
C SER A 301 7.86 13.24 9.79
N HIS A 302 7.81 12.17 10.60
CA HIS A 302 6.57 11.48 11.01
C HIS A 302 6.84 10.50 12.17
N ALA A 303 5.78 10.09 12.87
CA ALA A 303 5.87 9.25 14.07
C ALA A 303 6.34 7.80 13.82
N HIS A 304 6.66 7.36 12.60
CA HIS A 304 6.85 5.94 12.27
C HIS A 304 5.71 5.03 12.72
N ASN A 305 4.52 5.59 12.82
CA ASN A 305 3.26 4.94 13.13
C ASN A 305 2.15 5.78 12.48
N THR A 306 1.39 5.21 11.56
CA THR A 306 0.36 5.94 10.80
C THR A 306 -0.71 6.53 11.73
N PHE A 307 -1.13 5.76 12.74
CA PHE A 307 -2.20 6.19 13.65
C PHE A 307 -1.76 7.35 14.52
N LEU A 308 -0.54 7.29 15.07
CA LEU A 308 0.03 8.39 15.84
C LEU A 308 0.29 9.62 14.97
N THR A 309 0.78 9.43 13.74
CA THR A 309 0.95 10.55 12.80
C THR A 309 -0.38 11.23 12.52
N PHE A 310 -1.46 10.48 12.24
CA PHE A 310 -2.78 11.06 12.00
C PHE A 310 -3.34 11.73 13.25
N LEU A 311 -3.17 11.10 14.41
CA LEU A 311 -3.61 11.65 15.69
C LEU A 311 -2.93 12.99 15.99
N THR A 312 -1.60 13.06 15.82
CA THR A 312 -0.81 14.25 16.12
C THR A 312 -1.04 15.36 15.11
N GLU A 313 -1.03 15.04 13.82
CA GLU A 313 -1.14 16.06 12.76
C GLU A 313 -2.58 16.51 12.49
N LYS A 314 -3.56 15.59 12.58
CA LYS A 314 -4.94 15.81 12.11
C LYS A 314 -5.97 15.73 13.22
N GLY A 315 -5.57 15.29 14.41
CA GLY A 315 -6.40 15.16 15.60
C GLY A 315 -7.29 13.92 15.61
N ILE A 316 -8.05 13.81 16.71
CA ILE A 316 -8.88 12.63 17.00
C ILE A 316 -10.01 12.44 15.99
N ILE A 317 -10.59 13.51 15.44
CA ILE A 317 -11.71 13.44 14.50
C ILE A 317 -11.27 12.73 13.21
N ALA A 318 -10.10 13.12 12.67
CA ALA A 318 -9.54 12.48 11.49
C ALA A 318 -9.18 11.01 11.75
N LEU A 319 -8.55 10.72 12.90
CA LEU A 319 -8.20 9.35 13.26
C LEU A 319 -9.43 8.46 13.39
N LEU A 320 -10.50 8.90 14.08
CA LEU A 320 -11.73 8.14 14.21
C LEU A 320 -12.40 7.89 12.86
N ALA A 321 -12.46 8.90 11.99
CA ALA A 321 -12.98 8.74 10.64
C ALA A 321 -12.18 7.71 9.83
N TYR A 322 -10.84 7.73 9.93
CA TYR A 322 -9.97 6.74 9.31
C TYR A 322 -10.19 5.34 9.86
N LEU A 323 -10.32 5.17 11.18
CA LEU A 323 -10.58 3.88 11.81
C LEU A 323 -11.96 3.31 11.41
N VAL A 324 -13.00 4.15 11.32
CA VAL A 324 -14.33 3.75 10.83
C VAL A 324 -14.24 3.30 9.37
N PHE A 325 -13.48 4.01 8.54
CA PHE A 325 -13.22 3.62 7.15
C PHE A 325 -12.57 2.23 7.06
N GLN A 326 -11.47 2.00 7.82
CA GLN A 326 -10.75 0.72 7.84
C GLN A 326 -11.63 -0.42 8.36
N LEU A 327 -12.36 -0.20 9.46
CA LEU A 327 -13.25 -1.21 10.05
C LEU A 327 -14.40 -1.57 9.11
N SER A 328 -14.98 -0.57 8.44
CA SER A 328 -16.06 -0.80 7.47
C SER A 328 -15.60 -1.62 6.27
N LEU A 329 -14.38 -1.37 5.77
CA LEU A 329 -13.75 -2.19 4.74
C LEU A 329 -13.51 -3.61 5.24
N PHE A 330 -12.94 -3.76 6.45
CA PHE A 330 -12.67 -5.06 7.04
C PHE A 330 -13.94 -5.92 7.17
N ILE A 331 -15.02 -5.34 7.74
CA ILE A 331 -16.31 -6.03 7.86
C ILE A 331 -16.86 -6.44 6.48
N LYS A 332 -16.75 -5.57 5.49
CA LYS A 332 -17.23 -5.84 4.14
C LYS A 332 -16.44 -6.96 3.47
N PHE A 333 -15.11 -6.92 3.59
CA PHE A 333 -14.23 -7.91 2.96
C PHE A 333 -14.27 -9.26 3.67
N ILE A 334 -14.25 -9.31 5.01
CA ILE A 334 -14.29 -10.57 5.77
C ILE A 334 -15.59 -11.36 5.52
N LYS A 335 -16.69 -10.67 5.24
CA LYS A 335 -17.96 -11.33 4.89
C LYS A 335 -17.97 -11.90 3.46
N ASN A 336 -17.10 -11.42 2.57
CA ASN A 336 -17.16 -11.72 1.14
C ASN A 336 -15.89 -12.34 0.54
N PHE A 337 -14.78 -12.47 1.30
CA PHE A 337 -13.47 -12.90 0.76
C PHE A 337 -13.49 -14.29 0.12
N ARG A 338 -14.39 -15.18 0.58
CA ARG A 338 -14.52 -16.56 0.03
C ARG A 338 -15.00 -16.57 -1.41
N GLN A 339 -15.66 -15.53 -1.86
CA GLN A 339 -16.37 -15.50 -3.13
C GLN A 339 -15.49 -15.10 -4.31
N ASN A 340 -14.43 -14.34 -4.05
CA ASN A 340 -13.59 -13.78 -5.10
C ASN A 340 -12.17 -13.50 -4.60
N SER A 341 -11.17 -13.86 -5.40
CA SER A 341 -9.75 -13.68 -5.07
C SER A 341 -9.34 -12.22 -4.93
N ILE A 342 -9.99 -11.30 -5.65
CA ILE A 342 -9.73 -9.86 -5.53
C ILE A 342 -10.21 -9.34 -4.16
N VAL A 343 -11.34 -9.86 -3.66
CA VAL A 343 -11.84 -9.50 -2.32
C VAL A 343 -10.91 -10.06 -1.24
N PHE A 344 -10.41 -11.28 -1.42
CA PHE A 344 -9.40 -11.85 -0.52
C PHE A 344 -8.09 -11.04 -0.55
N LEU A 345 -7.61 -10.67 -1.74
CA LEU A 345 -6.43 -9.82 -1.90
C LEU A 345 -6.61 -8.47 -1.19
N ALA A 346 -7.76 -7.84 -1.36
CA ALA A 346 -8.09 -6.57 -0.70
C ALA A 346 -8.11 -6.69 0.83
N LEU A 347 -8.65 -7.80 1.37
CA LEU A 347 -8.61 -8.11 2.80
C LEU A 347 -7.17 -8.28 3.29
N LEU A 348 -6.35 -9.04 2.56
CA LEU A 348 -4.95 -9.27 2.90
C LEU A 348 -4.15 -7.96 2.91
N MET A 349 -4.31 -7.13 1.87
CA MET A 349 -3.70 -5.80 1.81
C MET A 349 -4.15 -4.90 2.96
N LEU A 350 -5.43 -4.96 3.34
CA LEU A 350 -5.97 -4.20 4.46
C LEU A 350 -5.30 -4.60 5.79
N VAL A 351 -5.19 -5.89 6.04
CA VAL A 351 -4.54 -6.41 7.25
C VAL A 351 -3.06 -6.01 7.27
N PHE A 352 -2.33 -6.23 6.18
CA PHE A 352 -0.90 -5.92 6.12
C PHE A 352 -0.62 -4.43 6.25
N GLN A 353 -1.41 -3.59 5.58
CA GLN A 353 -1.30 -2.15 5.70
C GLN A 353 -1.49 -1.70 7.16
N ASN A 354 -2.49 -2.23 7.87
CA ASN A 354 -2.73 -1.88 9.27
C ASN A 354 -1.62 -2.39 10.21
N VAL A 355 -1.13 -3.62 10.01
CA VAL A 355 0.00 -4.16 10.79
C VAL A 355 1.27 -3.33 10.58
N ILE A 356 1.61 -2.99 9.35
CA ILE A 356 2.79 -2.16 9.06
C ILE A 356 2.58 -0.74 9.60
N SER A 357 1.35 -0.22 9.59
CA SER A 357 1.01 1.11 10.13
C SER A 357 1.34 1.29 11.60
N LEU A 358 1.46 0.21 12.38
CA LEU A 358 1.89 0.26 13.79
C LEU A 358 3.39 0.61 13.94
N VAL A 359 4.20 0.37 12.91
CA VAL A 359 5.66 0.52 12.95
C VAL A 359 6.22 1.39 11.82
N ASN A 360 5.35 1.91 10.95
CA ASN A 360 5.73 2.78 9.83
C ASN A 360 4.54 3.63 9.38
N THR A 361 4.80 4.65 8.56
CA THR A 361 3.75 5.45 7.89
C THR A 361 3.49 4.83 6.53
N THR A 362 2.28 4.30 6.29
CA THR A 362 1.97 3.46 5.12
C THR A 362 0.92 4.03 4.18
N PHE A 363 -0.03 4.81 4.73
CA PHE A 363 -1.19 5.29 3.96
C PHE A 363 -0.89 6.63 3.30
N HIS A 364 0.09 6.65 2.40
CA HIS A 364 0.44 7.81 1.59
C HIS A 364 1.10 7.40 0.26
N HIS A 365 1.12 8.31 -0.71
CA HIS A 365 1.75 8.16 -2.02
C HIS A 365 1.31 6.89 -2.78
N GLU A 366 2.26 6.20 -3.41
CA GLU A 366 2.05 5.05 -4.30
C GLU A 366 1.42 3.85 -3.60
N ASN A 367 1.84 3.59 -2.37
CA ASN A 367 1.31 2.48 -1.58
C ASN A 367 -0.20 2.68 -1.33
N ALA A 368 -0.61 3.89 -0.97
CA ALA A 368 -2.02 4.22 -0.77
C ALA A 368 -2.83 4.05 -2.06
N LEU A 369 -2.32 4.53 -3.21
CA LEU A 369 -3.00 4.40 -4.50
C LEU A 369 -3.18 2.93 -4.90
N LEU A 370 -2.15 2.10 -4.75
CA LEU A 370 -2.24 0.67 -5.07
C LEU A 370 -3.26 -0.06 -4.18
N ILE A 371 -3.22 0.21 -2.86
CA ILE A 371 -4.14 -0.37 -1.89
C ILE A 371 -5.58 0.08 -2.17
N LEU A 372 -5.80 1.38 -2.35
CA LEU A 372 -7.12 1.95 -2.61
C LEU A 372 -7.72 1.42 -3.92
N LEU A 373 -6.91 1.18 -4.95
CA LEU A 373 -7.38 0.54 -6.17
C LEU A 373 -7.97 -0.84 -5.89
N PHE A 374 -7.22 -1.72 -5.23
CA PHE A 374 -7.71 -3.07 -4.95
C PHE A 374 -8.90 -3.08 -3.99
N TRP A 375 -8.96 -2.15 -3.03
CA TRP A 375 -10.15 -1.99 -2.19
C TRP A 375 -11.37 -1.52 -2.98
N ALA A 376 -11.20 -0.56 -3.90
CA ALA A 376 -12.28 -0.08 -4.76
C ALA A 376 -12.79 -1.19 -5.69
N LEU A 377 -11.89 -1.94 -6.32
CA LEU A 377 -12.24 -3.06 -7.18
C LEU A 377 -12.97 -4.18 -6.41
N ALA A 378 -12.50 -4.52 -5.21
CA ALA A 378 -13.15 -5.51 -4.36
C ALA A 378 -14.57 -5.09 -3.97
N LEU A 379 -14.77 -3.81 -3.62
CA LEU A 379 -16.10 -3.27 -3.35
C LEU A 379 -16.99 -3.30 -4.59
N GLY A 380 -16.43 -2.98 -5.76
CA GLY A 380 -17.16 -3.08 -7.04
C GLY A 380 -17.66 -4.50 -7.30
N VAL A 381 -16.80 -5.52 -7.13
CA VAL A 381 -17.17 -6.94 -7.25
C VAL A 381 -18.30 -7.34 -6.29
N ILE A 382 -18.21 -6.90 -5.02
CA ILE A 382 -19.25 -7.20 -4.02
C ILE A 382 -20.57 -6.51 -4.37
N ASP A 383 -20.50 -5.26 -4.80
CA ASP A 383 -21.67 -4.43 -5.08
C ASP A 383 -22.41 -4.91 -6.34
N GLU A 384 -21.70 -5.31 -7.40
CA GLU A 384 -22.29 -5.91 -8.62
C GLU A 384 -23.03 -7.22 -8.30
N LYS A 385 -22.41 -8.11 -7.51
CA LYS A 385 -23.05 -9.34 -7.12
C LYS A 385 -24.35 -9.13 -6.33
N ASN A 386 -24.34 -8.18 -5.39
CA ASN A 386 -25.52 -7.87 -4.59
C ASN A 386 -26.66 -7.25 -5.41
N SER A 387 -26.38 -6.62 -6.56
CA SER A 387 -27.39 -6.09 -7.47
C SER A 387 -28.12 -7.17 -8.24
N ILE A 388 -27.42 -8.24 -8.61
CA ILE A 388 -28.00 -9.40 -9.34
C ILE A 388 -29.00 -10.17 -8.46
N PHE A 389 -28.78 -10.25 -7.15
CA PHE A 389 -29.68 -10.95 -6.23
C PHE A 389 -30.89 -10.11 -5.75
N LYS A 390 -30.96 -8.82 -6.12
CA LYS A 390 -32.08 -7.93 -5.74
C LYS A 390 -33.11 -7.76 -6.86
N ASN A 391 -32.79 -8.16 -8.08
CA ASN A 391 -33.68 -8.23 -9.24
C ASN A 391 -34.17 -9.66 -9.45
#